data_afc6ec682f4533f7c03c2bef69a606a6
#
_entry.id   afc6ec682f4533f7c03c2bef69a606a6
#
_cell.length_a   1.000
_cell.length_b   1.000
_cell.length_c   1.000
_cell.angle_alpha   90.00
_cell.angle_beta   90.00
_cell.angle_gamma   90.00
#
_symmetry.space_group_name_H-M   'P 1'
#
loop_
_entity.id
_entity.type
_entity.pdbx_description
1 polymer ?
#
loop_
_entity_poly.entity_id
_entity_poly.type
_entity_poly.pdbx_seq_one_letter_code
_entity_poly.pdbx_strand_id
1 'polypeptide(L)'
;MKRKALLAAVFCLIILSCVSAGRFSIVGQVSPYSLQTVTLQSGRHSSSYGFGFTAGGRYNIIDNLTAGIDFNLDVFNYREIENKYIVIGFMAKAGYSFDFSDKVFGEIGAGLGLDIRKVGDRSQSTLGLEMYFGGGYRFTDRISATAGLDLEHGFQGSSADFAARFRLGAVFSL
;
A
#
# COMPACT_ATOMS: atom_id res chain seq x y z
N MET A 1 29.87 -11.17 8.23
CA MET A 1 29.38 -11.38 6.86
C MET A 1 28.56 -12.69 6.68
N LYS A 2 29.00 -13.85 7.17
CA LYS A 2 28.33 -15.16 6.95
C LYS A 2 26.86 -15.23 7.41
N ARG A 3 26.49 -14.60 8.55
CA ARG A 3 25.10 -14.61 9.06
C ARG A 3 24.11 -13.81 8.16
N LYS A 4 24.55 -12.70 7.57
CA LYS A 4 23.71 -11.91 6.65
C LYS A 4 23.44 -12.64 5.33
N ALA A 5 24.46 -13.35 4.81
CA ALA A 5 24.30 -14.16 3.61
C ALA A 5 23.39 -15.39 3.86
N LEU A 6 23.48 -16.01 5.02
CA LEU A 6 22.59 -17.13 5.40
C LEU A 6 21.14 -16.67 5.52
N LEU A 7 20.87 -15.53 6.17
CA LEU A 7 19.54 -14.94 6.27
C LEU A 7 18.95 -14.60 4.91
N ALA A 8 19.76 -13.99 4.01
CA ALA A 8 19.33 -13.70 2.65
C ALA A 8 19.01 -14.98 1.86
N ALA A 9 19.84 -16.02 1.98
CA ALA A 9 19.59 -17.30 1.30
C ALA A 9 18.32 -17.99 1.80
N VAL A 10 18.08 -18.01 3.13
CA VAL A 10 16.85 -18.54 3.72
C VAL A 10 15.64 -17.74 3.24
N PHE A 11 15.72 -16.42 3.22
CA PHE A 11 14.64 -15.56 2.73
C PHE A 11 14.35 -15.80 1.24
N CYS A 12 15.38 -15.93 0.40
CA CYS A 12 15.22 -16.30 -1.02
C CYS A 12 14.59 -17.69 -1.20
N LEU A 13 14.97 -18.67 -0.38
CA LEU A 13 14.39 -20.00 -0.42
C LEU A 13 12.90 -20.00 -0.01
N ILE A 14 12.53 -19.22 0.99
CA ILE A 14 11.14 -19.05 1.39
C ILE A 14 10.34 -18.41 0.25
N ILE A 15 10.84 -17.33 -0.36
CA ILE A 15 10.17 -16.69 -1.50
C ILE A 15 10.02 -17.68 -2.65
N LEU A 16 11.08 -18.41 -3.03
CA LEU A 16 11.04 -19.40 -4.11
C LEU A 16 10.03 -20.51 -3.83
N SER A 17 9.93 -21.01 -2.60
CA SER A 17 8.93 -22.01 -2.23
C SER A 17 7.50 -21.47 -2.29
N CYS A 18 7.27 -20.22 -1.93
CA CYS A 18 5.98 -19.56 -2.03
C CYS A 18 5.55 -19.36 -3.50
N VAL A 19 6.50 -18.96 -4.36
CA VAL A 19 6.27 -18.82 -5.81
C VAL A 19 5.94 -20.16 -6.45
N SER A 20 6.66 -21.22 -6.10
CA SER A 20 6.42 -22.57 -6.67
C SER A 20 5.08 -23.18 -6.26
N ALA A 21 4.50 -22.70 -5.14
CA ALA A 21 3.18 -23.15 -4.68
C ALA A 21 2.00 -22.40 -5.32
N GLY A 22 2.25 -21.44 -6.23
CA GLY A 22 1.21 -20.61 -6.84
C GLY A 22 0.46 -19.71 -5.84
N ARG A 23 1.07 -19.43 -4.67
CA ARG A 23 0.45 -18.66 -3.59
C ARG A 23 0.95 -17.23 -3.49
N PHE A 24 1.84 -16.84 -4.38
CA PHE A 24 2.43 -15.50 -4.37
C PHE A 24 1.91 -14.68 -5.54
N SER A 25 1.64 -13.41 -5.29
CA SER A 25 1.21 -12.46 -6.31
C SER A 25 1.99 -11.16 -6.20
N ILE A 26 2.25 -10.54 -7.33
CA ILE A 26 2.85 -9.20 -7.43
C ILE A 26 1.71 -8.22 -7.73
N VAL A 27 1.71 -7.10 -7.03
CA VAL A 27 0.72 -6.03 -7.16
C VAL A 27 1.40 -4.78 -7.68
N GLY A 28 0.83 -4.17 -8.71
CA GLY A 28 1.22 -2.85 -9.20
C GLY A 28 -0.01 -1.98 -9.37
N GLN A 29 -0.04 -0.82 -8.71
CA GLN A 29 -1.20 0.08 -8.73
C GLN A 29 -0.74 1.53 -8.89
N VAL A 30 -1.60 2.33 -9.50
CA VAL A 30 -1.49 3.79 -9.56
C VAL A 30 -2.64 4.40 -8.77
N SER A 31 -2.38 5.49 -8.09
CA SER A 31 -3.40 6.32 -7.45
C SER A 31 -3.53 7.60 -8.25
N PRO A 32 -4.42 7.64 -9.25
CA PRO A 32 -4.60 8.85 -10.06
C PRO A 32 -5.15 10.01 -9.24
N TYR A 33 -5.73 9.68 -8.09
CA TYR A 33 -6.28 10.64 -7.15
C TYR A 33 -5.99 10.19 -5.71
N SER A 34 -5.20 11.00 -5.01
CA SER A 34 -4.91 10.86 -3.59
C SER A 34 -5.26 12.17 -2.89
N LEU A 35 -6.00 12.09 -1.80
CA LEU A 35 -6.29 13.21 -0.90
C LEU A 35 -5.51 13.01 0.38
N GLN A 36 -4.80 14.02 0.84
CA GLN A 36 -4.18 14.01 2.17
C GLN A 36 -4.60 15.25 2.95
N THR A 37 -4.99 15.05 4.20
CA THR A 37 -5.28 16.11 5.16
C THR A 37 -4.30 16.02 6.31
N VAL A 38 -3.60 17.10 6.58
CA VAL A 38 -2.59 17.22 7.63
C VAL A 38 -3.07 18.25 8.66
N THR A 39 -2.96 17.90 9.93
CA THR A 39 -3.21 18.86 11.02
C THR A 39 -1.92 19.63 11.32
N LEU A 40 -1.94 20.91 11.07
CA LEU A 40 -0.82 21.81 11.37
C LEU A 40 -0.70 22.07 12.87
N GLN A 41 0.50 22.45 13.34
CA GLN A 41 0.75 22.80 14.75
C GLN A 41 -0.16 23.94 15.28
N SER A 42 -0.70 24.76 14.38
CA SER A 42 -1.68 25.80 14.70
C SER A 42 -3.10 25.29 14.95
N GLY A 43 -3.34 23.96 14.87
CA GLY A 43 -4.66 23.35 14.91
C GLY A 43 -5.47 23.50 13.60
N ARG A 44 -4.90 24.12 12.57
CA ARG A 44 -5.51 24.22 11.24
C ARG A 44 -5.34 22.92 10.46
N HIS A 45 -6.35 22.55 9.68
CA HIS A 45 -6.26 21.46 8.73
C HIS A 45 -5.90 22.00 7.35
N SER A 46 -4.92 21.38 6.70
CA SER A 46 -4.58 21.65 5.30
C SER A 46 -4.77 20.37 4.48
N SER A 47 -5.49 20.48 3.38
CA SER A 47 -5.75 19.33 2.49
C SER A 47 -5.05 19.55 1.15
N SER A 48 -4.51 18.48 0.61
CA SER A 48 -3.83 18.48 -0.69
C SER A 48 -4.25 17.29 -1.52
N TYR A 49 -4.19 17.49 -2.82
CA TYR A 49 -4.41 16.43 -3.80
C TYR A 49 -3.09 16.04 -4.43
N GLY A 50 -2.97 14.77 -4.78
CA GLY A 50 -1.78 14.22 -5.38
C GLY A 50 -2.07 12.99 -6.21
N PHE A 51 -1.01 12.38 -6.67
CA PHE A 51 -1.05 11.08 -7.31
C PHE A 51 0.00 10.17 -6.67
N GLY A 52 -0.18 8.85 -6.81
CA GLY A 52 0.75 7.90 -6.23
C GLY A 52 0.92 6.64 -7.06
N PHE A 53 1.86 5.85 -6.60
CA PHE A 53 2.18 4.54 -7.11
C PHE A 53 2.36 3.57 -5.96
N THR A 54 1.88 2.32 -6.14
CA THR A 54 2.07 1.23 -5.20
C THR A 54 2.66 0.02 -5.91
N ALA A 55 3.68 -0.56 -5.34
CA ALA A 55 4.18 -1.87 -5.72
C ALA A 55 4.19 -2.77 -4.48
N GLY A 56 3.76 -4.02 -4.62
CA GLY A 56 3.68 -4.92 -3.49
C GLY A 56 3.74 -6.39 -3.85
N GLY A 57 3.86 -7.19 -2.80
CA GLY A 57 3.76 -8.63 -2.87
C GLY A 57 2.68 -9.14 -1.93
N ARG A 58 1.91 -10.11 -2.37
CA ARG A 58 0.88 -10.79 -1.61
C ARG A 58 1.17 -12.28 -1.54
N TYR A 59 0.90 -12.86 -0.39
CA TYR A 59 0.96 -14.30 -0.16
C TYR A 59 -0.42 -14.78 0.31
N ASN A 60 -0.97 -15.77 -0.37
CA ASN A 60 -2.22 -16.40 0.04
C ASN A 60 -1.93 -17.39 1.17
N ILE A 61 -2.35 -17.06 2.39
CA ILE A 61 -2.22 -17.91 3.57
C ILE A 61 -3.17 -19.10 3.43
N ILE A 62 -4.41 -18.81 3.09
CA ILE A 62 -5.47 -19.73 2.70
C ILE A 62 -6.22 -19.09 1.53
N ASP A 63 -7.12 -19.81 0.88
CA ASP A 63 -7.74 -19.42 -0.40
C ASP A 63 -8.24 -17.96 -0.46
N ASN A 64 -8.78 -17.44 0.63
CA ASN A 64 -9.37 -16.11 0.66
C ASN A 64 -8.62 -15.11 1.59
N LEU A 65 -7.61 -15.56 2.31
CA LEU A 65 -6.85 -14.73 3.24
C LEU A 65 -5.46 -14.47 2.70
N THR A 66 -5.11 -13.21 2.54
CA THR A 66 -3.82 -12.77 2.05
C THR A 66 -3.05 -12.00 3.11
N ALA A 67 -1.73 -12.10 3.08
CA ALA A 67 -0.84 -11.19 3.76
C ALA A 67 0.20 -10.66 2.77
N GLY A 68 0.68 -9.45 2.99
CA GLY A 68 1.64 -8.87 2.05
C GLY A 68 2.34 -7.64 2.56
N ILE A 69 3.16 -7.08 1.70
CA ILE A 69 3.88 -5.84 1.94
C ILE A 69 3.70 -4.95 0.72
N ASP A 70 3.34 -3.69 0.95
CA ASP A 70 3.27 -2.66 -0.07
C ASP A 70 4.33 -1.58 0.17
N PHE A 71 4.91 -1.13 -0.92
CA PHE A 71 5.67 0.10 -1.03
C PHE A 71 4.79 1.14 -1.72
N ASN A 72 4.61 2.28 -1.09
CA ASN A 72 3.81 3.40 -1.59
C ASN A 72 4.71 4.60 -1.85
N LEU A 73 4.47 5.28 -2.96
CA LEU A 73 5.09 6.56 -3.29
C LEU A 73 3.98 7.52 -3.72
N ASP A 74 3.71 8.53 -2.90
CA ASP A 74 2.71 9.55 -3.20
C ASP A 74 3.37 10.93 -3.30
N VAL A 75 2.90 11.74 -4.25
CA VAL A 75 3.36 13.12 -4.46
C VAL A 75 2.16 14.04 -4.37
N PHE A 76 2.22 14.99 -3.44
CA PHE A 76 1.17 15.97 -3.18
C PHE A 76 1.64 17.38 -3.49
N ASN A 77 0.72 18.23 -3.94
CA ASN A 77 0.95 19.64 -4.17
C ASN A 77 0.13 20.46 -3.18
N TYR A 78 0.76 20.98 -2.14
CA TYR A 78 0.13 21.89 -1.20
C TYR A 78 0.19 23.33 -1.73
N ARG A 79 -0.94 24.02 -1.80
CA ARG A 79 -0.99 25.41 -2.25
C ARG A 79 -0.22 26.38 -1.35
N GLU A 80 -0.10 26.03 -0.08
CA GLU A 80 0.54 26.84 0.96
C GLU A 80 2.04 26.56 1.10
N ILE A 81 2.57 25.56 0.41
CA ILE A 81 3.96 25.15 0.47
C ILE A 81 4.50 25.11 -0.97
N GLU A 82 5.47 25.97 -1.29
CA GLU A 82 6.10 26.00 -2.63
C GLU A 82 6.82 24.69 -3.00
N ASN A 83 7.11 23.85 -2.02
CA ASN A 83 7.78 22.57 -2.22
C ASN A 83 6.79 21.42 -2.35
N LYS A 84 7.13 20.45 -3.21
CA LYS A 84 6.41 19.19 -3.31
C LYS A 84 6.49 18.42 -1.99
N TYR A 85 5.39 17.84 -1.61
CA TYR A 85 5.29 16.94 -0.48
C TYR A 85 5.31 15.49 -0.98
N ILE A 86 6.31 14.73 -0.56
CA ILE A 86 6.50 13.35 -0.98
C ILE A 86 6.30 12.44 0.23
N VAL A 87 5.49 11.40 0.06
CA VAL A 87 5.28 10.34 1.05
C VAL A 87 5.80 9.02 0.49
N ILE A 88 6.69 8.39 1.24
CA ILE A 88 7.21 7.06 0.95
C ILE A 88 6.72 6.15 2.06
N GLY A 89 5.85 5.20 1.75
CA GLY A 89 5.24 4.29 2.70
C GLY A 89 5.69 2.84 2.54
N PHE A 90 5.79 2.14 3.66
CA PHE A 90 5.98 0.69 3.73
C PHE A 90 4.89 0.12 4.62
N MET A 91 3.96 -0.64 4.05
CA MET A 91 2.79 -1.18 4.73
C MET A 91 2.80 -2.70 4.74
N ALA A 92 2.74 -3.31 5.91
CA ALA A 92 2.36 -4.71 6.03
C ALA A 92 0.83 -4.79 6.02
N LYS A 93 0.27 -5.64 5.16
CA LYS A 93 -1.17 -5.74 4.92
C LYS A 93 -1.67 -7.15 5.13
N ALA A 94 -2.90 -7.26 5.60
CA ALA A 94 -3.69 -8.49 5.59
C ALA A 94 -5.06 -8.19 4.98
N GLY A 95 -5.55 -9.08 4.13
CA GLY A 95 -6.80 -8.91 3.43
C GLY A 95 -7.59 -10.20 3.27
N TYR A 96 -8.87 -10.03 3.11
CA TYR A 96 -9.80 -11.09 2.81
C TYR A 96 -10.48 -10.80 1.48
N SER A 97 -10.41 -11.76 0.55
CA SER A 97 -11.09 -11.68 -0.75
C SER A 97 -12.34 -12.56 -0.75
N PHE A 98 -13.34 -12.15 -1.50
CA PHE A 98 -14.59 -12.89 -1.68
C PHE A 98 -15.03 -12.82 -3.13
N ASP A 99 -15.46 -13.95 -3.67
CA ASP A 99 -15.85 -14.07 -5.05
C ASP A 99 -17.33 -13.76 -5.23
N PHE A 100 -17.64 -12.82 -6.13
CA PHE A 100 -19.01 -12.59 -6.62
C PHE A 100 -19.33 -13.51 -7.80
N SER A 101 -18.30 -13.88 -8.56
CA SER A 101 -18.35 -14.85 -9.65
C SER A 101 -16.93 -15.36 -9.93
N ASP A 102 -16.78 -16.30 -10.86
CA ASP A 102 -15.47 -16.84 -11.26
C ASP A 102 -14.48 -15.72 -11.70
N LYS A 103 -15.01 -14.60 -12.20
CA LYS A 103 -14.19 -13.51 -12.74
C LYS A 103 -14.19 -12.25 -11.87
N VAL A 104 -15.20 -12.03 -11.05
CA VAL A 104 -15.36 -10.80 -10.26
C VAL A 104 -15.18 -11.10 -8.79
N PHE A 105 -14.29 -10.38 -8.14
CA PHE A 105 -14.04 -10.52 -6.72
C PHE A 105 -14.04 -9.16 -6.01
N GLY A 106 -14.32 -9.20 -4.71
CA GLY A 106 -14.14 -8.10 -3.79
C GLY A 106 -12.98 -8.38 -2.84
N GLU A 107 -12.40 -7.34 -2.27
CA GLU A 107 -11.33 -7.43 -1.28
C GLU A 107 -11.51 -6.36 -0.22
N ILE A 108 -11.33 -6.75 1.05
CA ILE A 108 -11.23 -5.83 2.17
C ILE A 108 -10.02 -6.19 3.02
N GLY A 109 -9.42 -5.22 3.69
CA GLY A 109 -8.30 -5.53 4.57
C GLY A 109 -7.81 -4.33 5.35
N ALA A 110 -6.73 -4.57 6.08
CA ALA A 110 -6.06 -3.56 6.88
C ALA A 110 -4.55 -3.68 6.74
N GLY A 111 -3.85 -2.60 7.03
CA GLY A 111 -2.41 -2.52 7.01
C GLY A 111 -1.87 -1.67 8.15
N LEU A 112 -0.65 -1.96 8.54
CA LEU A 112 0.12 -1.18 9.49
C LEU A 112 1.51 -0.94 8.92
N GLY A 113 2.03 0.27 9.02
CA GLY A 113 3.33 0.57 8.44
C GLY A 113 3.91 1.90 8.83
N LEU A 114 4.93 2.29 8.10
CA LEU A 114 5.68 3.53 8.32
C LEU A 114 5.66 4.36 7.05
N ASP A 115 5.32 5.62 7.19
CA ASP A 115 5.47 6.64 6.17
C ASP A 115 6.65 7.55 6.48
N ILE A 116 7.47 7.78 5.48
CA ILE A 116 8.50 8.80 5.47
C ILE A 116 7.99 9.97 4.64
N ARG A 117 7.78 11.09 5.26
CA ARG A 117 7.25 12.31 4.67
C ARG A 117 8.35 13.31 4.45
N LYS A 118 8.48 13.82 3.23
CA LYS A 118 9.51 14.80 2.86
C LYS A 118 8.88 16.09 2.37
N VAL A 119 9.33 17.21 2.93
CA VAL A 119 8.99 18.57 2.49
C VAL A 119 10.29 19.37 2.41
N GLY A 120 10.78 19.64 1.20
CA GLY A 120 12.11 20.19 1.02
C GLY A 120 13.17 19.29 1.67
N ASP A 121 14.01 19.87 2.53
CA ASP A 121 15.09 19.15 3.25
C ASP A 121 14.62 18.48 4.55
N ARG A 122 13.36 18.69 4.96
CA ARG A 122 12.82 18.10 6.18
C ARG A 122 12.21 16.73 5.89
N SER A 123 12.52 15.78 6.76
CA SER A 123 11.97 14.42 6.71
C SER A 123 11.38 14.05 8.08
N GLN A 124 10.23 13.37 8.06
CA GLN A 124 9.54 12.94 9.27
C GLN A 124 8.94 11.56 9.04
N SER A 125 9.02 10.69 10.05
CA SER A 125 8.42 9.36 10.01
C SER A 125 7.13 9.34 10.81
N THR A 126 6.11 8.67 10.28
CA THR A 126 4.77 8.53 10.87
C THR A 126 4.38 7.06 10.85
N LEU A 127 3.79 6.57 11.93
CA LEU A 127 3.13 5.27 11.94
C LEU A 127 1.76 5.41 11.25
N GLY A 128 1.49 4.58 10.25
CA GLY A 128 0.22 4.55 9.52
C GLY A 128 -0.60 3.31 9.83
N LEU A 129 -1.89 3.49 10.02
CA LEU A 129 -2.90 2.43 10.01
C LEU A 129 -3.76 2.62 8.76
N GLU A 130 -3.83 1.59 7.93
CA GLU A 130 -4.59 1.61 6.69
C GLU A 130 -5.76 0.63 6.74
N MET A 131 -6.89 1.04 6.18
CA MET A 131 -7.98 0.15 5.79
C MET A 131 -8.15 0.25 4.29
N TYR A 132 -8.35 -0.88 3.62
CA TYR A 132 -8.60 -0.88 2.19
C TYR A 132 -9.78 -1.74 1.82
N PHE A 133 -10.47 -1.35 0.77
CA PHE A 133 -11.57 -2.07 0.18
C PHE A 133 -11.61 -1.82 -1.32
N GLY A 134 -11.92 -2.87 -2.05
CA GLY A 134 -11.91 -2.79 -3.50
C GLY A 134 -12.42 -4.08 -4.11
N GLY A 135 -12.03 -4.29 -5.33
CA GLY A 135 -12.35 -5.49 -6.06
C GLY A 135 -11.61 -5.54 -7.39
N GLY A 136 -11.89 -6.56 -8.15
CA GLY A 136 -11.21 -6.74 -9.41
C GLY A 136 -11.93 -7.68 -10.37
N TYR A 137 -11.34 -7.76 -11.54
CA TYR A 137 -11.74 -8.65 -12.62
C TYR A 137 -10.57 -9.54 -13.03
N ARG A 138 -10.76 -10.85 -12.98
CA ARG A 138 -9.79 -11.86 -13.42
C ARG A 138 -9.91 -12.05 -14.94
N PHE A 139 -8.88 -11.64 -15.66
CA PHE A 139 -8.77 -11.92 -17.09
C PHE A 139 -8.36 -13.37 -17.34
N THR A 140 -7.43 -13.86 -16.52
CA THR A 140 -6.93 -15.22 -16.48
C THR A 140 -6.71 -15.64 -15.02
N ASP A 141 -6.34 -16.89 -14.78
CA ASP A 141 -5.96 -17.36 -13.44
C ASP A 141 -4.73 -16.63 -12.86
N ARG A 142 -3.97 -15.95 -13.71
CA ARG A 142 -2.73 -15.26 -13.31
C ARG A 142 -2.81 -13.74 -13.36
N ILE A 143 -3.78 -13.16 -14.08
CA ILE A 143 -3.82 -11.72 -14.32
C ILE A 143 -5.18 -11.17 -13.93
N SER A 144 -5.19 -10.20 -13.05
CA SER A 144 -6.39 -9.47 -12.66
C SER A 144 -6.18 -7.97 -12.75
N ALA A 145 -7.21 -7.23 -13.13
CA ALA A 145 -7.28 -5.79 -12.89
C ALA A 145 -7.99 -5.52 -11.56
N THR A 146 -7.55 -4.50 -10.85
CA THR A 146 -8.10 -4.11 -9.54
C THR A 146 -8.42 -2.64 -9.49
N ALA A 147 -9.45 -2.31 -8.73
CA ALA A 147 -9.80 -0.94 -8.35
C ALA A 147 -10.19 -0.92 -6.87
N GLY A 148 -9.80 0.13 -6.16
CA GLY A 148 -10.07 0.18 -4.72
C GLY A 148 -9.86 1.57 -4.13
N LEU A 149 -10.17 1.67 -2.85
CA LEU A 149 -9.96 2.83 -2.02
C LEU A 149 -9.20 2.42 -0.77
N ASP A 150 -8.11 3.13 -0.48
CA ASP A 150 -7.36 2.99 0.74
C ASP A 150 -7.59 4.23 1.60
N LEU A 151 -7.88 4.01 2.87
CA LEU A 151 -8.04 5.03 3.90
C LEU A 151 -6.94 4.82 4.92
N GLU A 152 -6.05 5.80 5.05
CA GLU A 152 -4.94 5.73 5.99
C GLU A 152 -5.06 6.80 7.05
N HIS A 153 -4.79 6.42 8.28
CA HIS A 153 -4.66 7.30 9.42
C HIS A 153 -3.22 7.27 9.94
N GLY A 154 -2.54 8.40 9.85
CA GLY A 154 -1.16 8.55 10.33
C GLY A 154 -1.15 9.12 11.75
N PHE A 155 -0.35 8.51 12.62
CA PHE A 155 -0.15 8.94 14.01
C PHE A 155 1.20 9.61 14.17
N GLN A 156 1.19 10.88 14.57
CA GLN A 156 2.39 11.67 14.71
C GLN A 156 2.31 12.49 16.01
N GLY A 157 2.78 11.95 17.13
CA GLY A 157 2.68 12.61 18.42
C GLY A 157 1.24 13.00 18.75
N SER A 158 0.98 14.32 18.88
CA SER A 158 -0.36 14.87 19.10
C SER A 158 -1.13 15.21 17.81
N SER A 159 -0.52 15.02 16.63
CA SER A 159 -1.13 15.33 15.34
C SER A 159 -1.58 14.04 14.66
N ALA A 160 -2.73 14.09 14.04
CA ALA A 160 -3.26 12.99 13.22
C ALA A 160 -3.41 13.46 11.78
N ASP A 161 -2.99 12.62 10.86
CA ASP A 161 -3.12 12.86 9.43
C ASP A 161 -4.03 11.80 8.84
N PHE A 162 -4.77 12.20 7.82
CA PHE A 162 -5.64 11.30 7.08
C PHE A 162 -5.30 11.34 5.60
N ALA A 163 -5.22 10.16 4.97
CA ALA A 163 -5.10 10.04 3.54
C ALA A 163 -6.17 9.12 2.97
N ALA A 164 -6.69 9.47 1.80
CA ALA A 164 -7.59 8.64 1.02
C ALA A 164 -6.99 8.50 -0.40
N ARG A 165 -6.82 7.25 -0.87
CA ARG A 165 -6.22 6.95 -2.18
C ARG A 165 -7.17 6.10 -3.00
N PHE A 166 -7.58 6.60 -4.16
CA PHE A 166 -8.25 5.77 -5.15
C PHE A 166 -7.19 5.04 -5.97
N ARG A 167 -7.24 3.72 -6.01
CA ARG A 167 -6.23 2.88 -6.69
C ARG A 167 -6.80 2.13 -7.86
N LEU A 168 -6.02 2.09 -8.93
CA LEU A 168 -6.25 1.27 -10.11
C LEU A 168 -4.97 0.47 -10.39
N GLY A 169 -5.10 -0.81 -10.69
CA GLY A 169 -3.90 -1.61 -10.90
C GLY A 169 -4.12 -3.00 -11.44
N ALA A 170 -3.05 -3.77 -11.35
CA ALA A 170 -3.03 -5.16 -11.76
C ALA A 170 -2.36 -6.03 -10.69
N VAL A 171 -2.81 -7.28 -10.64
CA VAL A 171 -2.25 -8.35 -9.82
C VAL A 171 -1.79 -9.46 -10.73
N PHE A 172 -0.56 -9.91 -10.51
CA PHE A 172 0.07 -11.01 -11.21
C PHE A 172 0.29 -12.16 -10.23
N SER A 173 -0.42 -13.27 -10.39
CA SER A 173 -0.24 -14.51 -9.61
C SER A 173 0.80 -15.42 -10.28
N LEU A 174 1.76 -15.87 -9.49
CA LEU A 174 2.91 -16.68 -9.92
C LEU A 174 2.69 -18.16 -9.63
#